data_c390c2b7d45ae0f8010d372fc821510b
#
_entry.id   c390c2b7d45ae0f8010d372fc821510b
#
_cell.length_a   1.000
_cell.length_b   1.000
_cell.length_c   1.000
_cell.angle_alpha   90.00
_cell.angle_beta   90.00
_cell.angle_gamma   90.00
#
_symmetry.space_group_name_H-M   'P 1'
#
loop_
_entity.id
_entity.type
_entity.pdbx_description
1 polymer ?
#
loop_
_entity_poly.entity_id
_entity_poly.type
_entity_poly.pdbx_seq_one_letter_code
_entity_poly.pdbx_strand_id
1 'polypeptide(L)'
;LHEHDAKRAAEGGADRIELVGTMDDGGLAPSPELLARTLSAVDIPVRPMLRLDGGFRADPRHREEMLHLVRTYRDLGADGPALGFLDEATGVDVDTVMELSQGWPRWTFHRAIDNSLEPDKAWVQLLGFPGLDQVLTAGSPRGVGHGLDDLVARAEADPQVADLIMAGGGLRAEHVPWLYRAGIRAFHIGSPARPQGTWKAWVDPGLVRSWRDLLDRLAG
;
A
#
# COMPACT_ATOMS: atom_id res chain seq x y z
N LEU A 1 -4.97 5.46 -10.39
CA LEU A 1 -6.33 5.67 -10.91
C LEU A 1 -6.43 5.47 -12.43
N HIS A 2 -5.31 5.58 -13.17
CA HIS A 2 -5.30 5.54 -14.62
C HIS A 2 -3.92 5.12 -15.12
N GLU A 3 -3.82 4.44 -16.26
CA GLU A 3 -2.52 4.08 -16.88
C GLU A 3 -1.64 5.30 -17.17
N HIS A 4 -2.24 6.46 -17.45
CA HIS A 4 -1.51 7.71 -17.61
C HIS A 4 -0.82 8.17 -16.31
N ASP A 5 -1.49 8.03 -15.17
CA ASP A 5 -0.89 8.31 -13.85
C ASP A 5 0.30 7.38 -13.57
N ALA A 6 0.16 6.10 -13.92
CA ALA A 6 1.23 5.12 -13.72
C ALA A 6 2.48 5.45 -14.56
N LYS A 7 2.28 5.82 -15.85
CA LYS A 7 3.39 6.30 -16.71
C LYS A 7 4.13 7.48 -16.10
N ARG A 8 3.38 8.49 -15.67
CA ARG A 8 3.96 9.71 -15.11
C ARG A 8 4.67 9.44 -13.76
N ALA A 9 4.15 8.51 -12.96
CA ALA A 9 4.83 8.09 -11.74
C ALA A 9 6.15 7.36 -12.05
N ALA A 10 6.16 6.44 -13.01
CA ALA A 10 7.37 5.75 -13.47
C ALA A 10 8.39 6.72 -14.04
N GLU A 11 8.00 7.69 -14.89
CA GLU A 11 8.84 8.78 -15.40
C GLU A 11 9.47 9.60 -14.27
N GLY A 12 8.75 9.80 -13.17
CA GLY A 12 9.24 10.47 -11.96
C GLY A 12 10.19 9.64 -11.11
N GLY A 13 10.32 8.34 -11.37
CA GLY A 13 11.21 7.45 -10.64
C GLY A 13 10.54 6.67 -9.50
N ALA A 14 9.24 6.40 -9.61
CA ALA A 14 8.58 5.46 -8.71
C ALA A 14 9.09 4.03 -8.98
N ASP A 15 9.31 3.26 -7.91
CA ASP A 15 9.78 1.87 -8.01
C ASP A 15 8.61 0.89 -8.22
N ARG A 16 7.39 1.28 -7.83
CA ARG A 16 6.18 0.44 -7.90
C ARG A 16 4.92 1.30 -7.92
N ILE A 17 3.88 0.79 -8.54
CA ILE A 17 2.55 1.40 -8.56
C ILE A 17 1.60 0.58 -7.68
N GLU A 18 0.87 1.25 -6.79
CA GLU A 18 -0.36 0.71 -6.23
C GLU A 18 -1.53 1.27 -7.06
N LEU A 19 -2.29 0.37 -7.68
CA LEU A 19 -3.37 0.72 -8.60
C LEU A 19 -4.72 0.58 -7.90
N VAL A 20 -5.50 1.66 -7.90
CA VAL A 20 -6.89 1.67 -7.46
C VAL A 20 -7.81 2.05 -8.62
N GLY A 21 -9.05 1.56 -8.62
CA GLY A 21 -10.08 1.92 -9.60
C GLY A 21 -10.68 3.29 -9.30
N THR A 22 -10.91 3.56 -8.01
CA THR A 22 -11.40 4.85 -7.49
C THR A 22 -10.71 5.17 -6.17
N MET A 23 -10.75 6.44 -5.75
CA MET A 23 -10.29 6.87 -4.42
C MET A 23 -11.43 6.94 -3.40
N ASP A 24 -12.62 6.53 -3.76
CA ASP A 24 -13.72 6.38 -2.81
C ASP A 24 -13.27 5.44 -1.67
N ASP A 25 -13.69 5.74 -0.47
CA ASP A 25 -13.34 4.98 0.73
C ASP A 25 -11.83 4.71 0.94
N GLY A 26 -10.97 5.53 0.34
CA GLY A 26 -9.51 5.37 0.45
C GLY A 26 -8.90 4.41 -0.56
N GLY A 27 -9.63 4.03 -1.59
CA GLY A 27 -9.18 3.21 -2.71
C GLY A 27 -9.87 1.84 -2.80
N LEU A 28 -10.54 1.59 -3.94
CA LEU A 28 -11.21 0.33 -4.26
C LEU A 28 -10.53 -0.37 -5.43
N ALA A 29 -10.87 -1.65 -5.64
CA ALA A 29 -10.31 -2.52 -6.65
C ALA A 29 -10.43 -1.92 -8.06
N PRO A 30 -9.36 -1.96 -8.88
CA PRO A 30 -9.44 -1.60 -10.30
C PRO A 30 -10.11 -2.71 -11.11
N SER A 31 -10.72 -2.33 -12.23
CA SER A 31 -11.18 -3.36 -13.18
C SER A 31 -9.99 -4.10 -13.82
N PRO A 32 -10.19 -5.36 -14.27
CA PRO A 32 -9.15 -6.10 -15.01
C PRO A 32 -8.62 -5.35 -16.23
N GLU A 33 -9.49 -4.62 -16.95
CA GLU A 33 -9.13 -3.85 -18.13
C GLU A 33 -8.21 -2.67 -17.77
N LEU A 34 -8.48 -1.99 -16.64
CA LEU A 34 -7.62 -0.91 -16.15
C LEU A 34 -6.25 -1.46 -15.75
N LEU A 35 -6.22 -2.60 -15.06
CA LEU A 35 -4.96 -3.27 -14.71
C LEU A 35 -4.17 -3.66 -15.96
N ALA A 36 -4.80 -4.29 -16.94
CA ALA A 36 -4.15 -4.70 -18.20
C ALA A 36 -3.53 -3.52 -18.94
N ARG A 37 -4.28 -2.40 -19.07
CA ARG A 37 -3.75 -1.17 -19.69
C ARG A 37 -2.59 -0.59 -18.89
N THR A 38 -2.66 -0.63 -17.57
CA THR A 38 -1.60 -0.12 -16.69
C THR A 38 -0.33 -0.96 -16.82
N LEU A 39 -0.45 -2.28 -16.76
CA LEU A 39 0.69 -3.20 -16.98
C LEU A 39 1.35 -3.03 -18.33
N SER A 40 0.57 -2.76 -19.38
CA SER A 40 1.11 -2.48 -20.73
C SER A 40 1.77 -1.09 -20.84
N ALA A 41 1.53 -0.20 -19.90
CA ALA A 41 1.97 1.18 -19.96
C ALA A 41 3.27 1.46 -19.18
N VAL A 42 3.70 0.54 -18.31
CA VAL A 42 4.89 0.71 -17.43
C VAL A 42 5.66 -0.60 -17.32
N ASP A 43 6.97 -0.48 -17.11
CA ASP A 43 7.87 -1.63 -16.89
C ASP A 43 8.13 -1.90 -15.40
N ILE A 44 7.59 -1.07 -14.49
CA ILE A 44 7.73 -1.25 -13.05
C ILE A 44 6.56 -2.08 -12.48
N PRO A 45 6.76 -2.78 -11.34
CA PRO A 45 5.72 -3.59 -10.72
C PRO A 45 4.43 -2.83 -10.44
N VAL A 46 3.27 -3.48 -10.68
CA VAL A 46 1.95 -2.92 -10.38
C VAL A 46 1.23 -3.84 -9.41
N ARG A 47 0.76 -3.28 -8.29
CA ARG A 47 -0.06 -3.95 -7.26
C ARG A 47 -1.48 -3.41 -7.29
N PRO A 48 -2.46 -4.15 -7.79
CA PRO A 48 -3.86 -3.74 -7.70
C PRO A 48 -4.39 -3.85 -6.27
N MET A 49 -5.19 -2.88 -5.87
CA MET A 49 -5.99 -2.95 -4.64
C MET A 49 -7.00 -4.09 -4.76
N LEU A 50 -7.14 -4.90 -3.71
CA LEU A 50 -8.15 -5.94 -3.61
C LEU A 50 -9.11 -5.59 -2.45
N ARG A 51 -10.01 -4.66 -2.71
CA ARG A 51 -11.04 -4.21 -1.78
C ARG A 51 -12.24 -3.72 -2.57
N LEU A 52 -13.42 -4.27 -2.31
CA LEU A 52 -14.64 -3.99 -3.09
C LEU A 52 -15.56 -2.97 -2.42
N ASP A 53 -15.44 -2.82 -1.11
CA ASP A 53 -16.29 -1.92 -0.30
C ASP A 53 -15.48 -0.96 0.53
N GLY A 54 -16.17 0.04 1.11
CA GLY A 54 -15.70 0.82 2.25
C GLY A 54 -15.51 -0.02 3.51
N GLY A 55 -14.64 0.41 4.41
CA GLY A 55 -14.29 -0.33 5.62
C GLY A 55 -13.21 -1.41 5.38
N PHE A 56 -12.95 -2.19 6.43
CA PHE A 56 -11.88 -3.19 6.41
C PHE A 56 -12.37 -4.61 6.76
N ARG A 57 -13.69 -4.82 6.83
CA ARG A 57 -14.26 -6.16 7.01
C ARG A 57 -14.54 -6.76 5.64
N ALA A 58 -14.17 -8.03 5.46
CA ALA A 58 -14.54 -8.77 4.27
C ALA A 58 -16.05 -9.06 4.31
N ASP A 59 -16.78 -8.60 3.29
CA ASP A 59 -18.18 -8.98 3.14
C ASP A 59 -18.25 -10.39 2.50
N PRO A 60 -18.85 -11.38 3.17
CA PRO A 60 -18.97 -12.72 2.62
C PRO A 60 -19.67 -12.78 1.24
N ARG A 61 -20.53 -11.80 0.93
CA ARG A 61 -21.20 -11.70 -0.38
C ARG A 61 -20.22 -11.40 -1.51
N HIS A 62 -19.09 -10.75 -1.23
CA HIS A 62 -18.06 -10.39 -2.21
C HIS A 62 -16.92 -11.41 -2.29
N ARG A 63 -16.97 -12.49 -1.49
CA ARG A 63 -15.87 -13.46 -1.42
C ARG A 63 -15.54 -14.09 -2.78
N GLU A 64 -16.57 -14.54 -3.51
CA GLU A 64 -16.36 -15.14 -4.84
C GLU A 64 -15.78 -14.14 -5.85
N GLU A 65 -16.25 -12.90 -5.80
CA GLU A 65 -15.75 -11.82 -6.65
C GLU A 65 -14.28 -11.51 -6.33
N MET A 66 -13.91 -11.40 -5.04
CA MET A 66 -12.52 -11.20 -4.63
C MET A 66 -11.62 -12.35 -5.10
N LEU A 67 -12.04 -13.59 -4.94
CA LEU A 67 -11.31 -14.77 -5.43
C LEU A 67 -11.17 -14.80 -6.96
N HIS A 68 -12.22 -14.34 -7.68
CA HIS A 68 -12.14 -14.19 -9.13
C HIS A 68 -11.12 -13.11 -9.51
N LEU A 69 -11.16 -11.95 -8.87
CA LEU A 69 -10.18 -10.86 -9.11
C LEU A 69 -8.74 -11.29 -8.81
N VAL A 70 -8.51 -12.01 -7.71
CA VAL A 70 -7.18 -12.55 -7.37
C VAL A 70 -6.61 -13.38 -8.50
N ARG A 71 -7.40 -14.30 -9.07
CA ARG A 71 -6.98 -15.14 -10.21
C ARG A 71 -6.73 -14.27 -11.44
N THR A 72 -7.66 -13.40 -11.77
CA THR A 72 -7.57 -12.53 -12.94
C THR A 72 -6.36 -11.60 -12.87
N TYR A 73 -6.10 -10.98 -11.72
CA TYR A 73 -4.93 -10.12 -11.53
C TYR A 73 -3.61 -10.88 -11.68
N ARG A 74 -3.58 -12.13 -11.22
CA ARG A 74 -2.41 -13.00 -11.38
C ARG A 74 -2.19 -13.37 -12.84
N ASP A 75 -3.24 -13.77 -13.55
CA ASP A 75 -3.19 -14.14 -14.96
C ASP A 75 -2.76 -12.96 -15.85
N LEU A 76 -3.11 -11.73 -15.47
CA LEU A 76 -2.66 -10.51 -16.12
C LEU A 76 -1.20 -10.15 -15.83
N GLY A 77 -0.57 -10.73 -14.81
CA GLY A 77 0.84 -10.49 -14.47
C GLY A 77 1.05 -9.38 -13.44
N ALA A 78 0.10 -9.12 -12.54
CA ALA A 78 0.32 -8.24 -11.40
C ALA A 78 1.45 -8.73 -10.50
N ASP A 79 2.17 -7.82 -9.83
CA ASP A 79 3.27 -8.16 -8.89
C ASP A 79 2.75 -8.80 -7.60
N GLY A 80 1.50 -8.55 -7.26
CA GLY A 80 0.78 -9.03 -6.08
C GLY A 80 -0.36 -8.09 -5.74
N PRO A 81 -1.32 -8.47 -4.90
CA PRO A 81 -2.37 -7.56 -4.47
C PRO A 81 -1.91 -6.63 -3.33
N ALA A 82 -2.57 -5.48 -3.20
CA ALA A 82 -2.66 -4.74 -1.96
C ALA A 82 -4.00 -5.11 -1.30
N LEU A 83 -3.97 -5.76 -0.16
CA LEU A 83 -5.17 -6.22 0.57
C LEU A 83 -4.99 -6.06 2.08
N GLY A 84 -6.08 -6.20 2.84
CA GLY A 84 -6.04 -6.21 4.30
C GLY A 84 -7.45 -6.23 4.85
N PHE A 85 -7.73 -7.19 5.71
CA PHE A 85 -9.05 -7.34 6.32
C PHE A 85 -8.93 -7.49 7.83
N LEU A 86 -9.92 -6.97 8.52
CA LEU A 86 -10.07 -7.08 9.97
C LEU A 86 -11.31 -7.89 10.31
N ASP A 87 -11.22 -8.67 11.37
CA ASP A 87 -12.34 -9.45 11.93
C ASP A 87 -13.32 -8.58 12.75
N GLU A 88 -14.28 -9.21 13.40
CA GLU A 88 -15.27 -8.52 14.25
C GLU A 88 -14.67 -7.85 15.47
N ALA A 89 -13.56 -8.39 15.97
CA ALA A 89 -12.82 -7.85 17.11
C ALA A 89 -11.76 -6.81 16.68
N THR A 90 -11.74 -6.43 15.39
CA THR A 90 -10.74 -5.52 14.78
C THR A 90 -9.29 -6.05 14.83
N GLY A 91 -9.11 -7.34 15.00
CA GLY A 91 -7.86 -8.05 14.73
C GLY A 91 -7.71 -8.33 13.24
N VAL A 92 -6.55 -8.84 12.81
CA VAL A 92 -6.37 -9.28 11.42
C VAL A 92 -7.27 -10.49 11.15
N ASP A 93 -8.10 -10.42 10.10
CA ASP A 93 -8.87 -11.56 9.60
C ASP A 93 -7.92 -12.53 8.87
N VAL A 94 -7.27 -13.38 9.67
CA VAL A 94 -6.22 -14.29 9.22
C VAL A 94 -6.72 -15.21 8.10
N ASP A 95 -7.92 -15.76 8.23
CA ASP A 95 -8.46 -16.72 7.28
C ASP A 95 -8.69 -16.08 5.90
N THR A 96 -9.35 -14.92 5.87
CA THR A 96 -9.58 -14.17 4.64
C THR A 96 -8.28 -13.70 4.01
N VAL A 97 -7.35 -13.17 4.79
CA VAL A 97 -6.05 -12.70 4.30
C VAL A 97 -5.23 -13.85 3.73
N MET A 98 -5.16 -14.99 4.41
CA MET A 98 -4.46 -16.18 3.93
C MET A 98 -5.05 -16.71 2.62
N GLU A 99 -6.39 -16.79 2.53
CA GLU A 99 -7.06 -17.27 1.32
C GLU A 99 -6.76 -16.38 0.10
N LEU A 100 -6.87 -15.06 0.26
CA LEU A 100 -6.70 -14.12 -0.85
C LEU A 100 -5.23 -13.87 -1.21
N SER A 101 -4.31 -14.03 -0.27
CA SER A 101 -2.87 -13.92 -0.53
C SER A 101 -2.22 -15.23 -0.99
N GLN A 102 -2.93 -16.34 -0.94
CA GLN A 102 -2.38 -17.66 -1.26
C GLN A 102 -1.76 -17.71 -2.66
N GLY A 103 -0.52 -18.19 -2.73
CA GLY A 103 0.22 -18.39 -3.98
C GLY A 103 0.77 -17.11 -4.61
N TRP A 104 0.67 -15.97 -3.96
CA TRP A 104 1.41 -14.79 -4.35
C TRP A 104 2.81 -14.80 -3.74
N PRO A 105 3.87 -14.60 -4.53
CA PRO A 105 5.23 -14.54 -4.01
C PRO A 105 5.50 -13.27 -3.22
N ARG A 106 4.71 -12.21 -3.50
CA ARG A 106 4.77 -10.90 -2.84
C ARG A 106 3.38 -10.29 -2.79
N TRP A 107 3.11 -9.52 -1.73
CA TRP A 107 1.87 -8.76 -1.60
C TRP A 107 2.00 -7.71 -0.49
N THR A 108 1.09 -6.74 -0.48
CA THR A 108 1.06 -5.66 0.51
C THR A 108 -0.15 -5.80 1.43
N PHE A 109 0.04 -5.75 2.74
CA PHE A 109 -1.05 -5.48 3.66
C PHE A 109 -1.29 -3.98 3.72
N HIS A 110 -2.51 -3.52 3.42
CA HIS A 110 -2.81 -2.10 3.35
C HIS A 110 -3.17 -1.48 4.71
N ARG A 111 -3.61 -0.23 4.72
CA ARG A 111 -3.88 0.58 5.92
C ARG A 111 -4.98 0.04 6.86
N ALA A 112 -5.54 -1.14 6.66
CA ALA A 112 -6.38 -1.80 7.65
C ALA A 112 -5.67 -1.94 9.00
N ILE A 113 -4.34 -2.16 9.01
CA ILE A 113 -3.52 -2.23 10.23
C ILE A 113 -3.69 -1.00 11.12
N ASP A 114 -3.82 0.18 10.54
CA ASP A 114 -3.98 1.45 11.27
C ASP A 114 -5.30 1.51 12.05
N ASN A 115 -6.25 0.61 11.77
CA ASN A 115 -7.57 0.54 12.40
C ASN A 115 -7.73 -0.65 13.34
N SER A 116 -6.66 -1.42 13.56
CA SER A 116 -6.65 -2.47 14.59
C SER A 116 -6.66 -1.85 15.99
N LEU A 117 -7.52 -2.38 16.87
CA LEU A 117 -7.53 -1.97 18.29
C LEU A 117 -6.40 -2.60 19.09
N GLU A 118 -5.79 -3.68 18.61
CA GLU A 118 -4.64 -4.35 19.20
C GLU A 118 -3.46 -4.39 18.22
N PRO A 119 -2.84 -3.23 17.89
CA PRO A 119 -1.83 -3.15 16.85
C PRO A 119 -0.63 -4.07 17.11
N ASP A 120 -0.21 -4.28 18.34
CA ASP A 120 0.92 -5.17 18.65
C ASP A 120 0.62 -6.63 18.27
N LYS A 121 -0.59 -7.11 18.55
CA LYS A 121 -1.01 -8.45 18.11
C LYS A 121 -1.11 -8.54 16.59
N ALA A 122 -1.65 -7.51 15.96
CA ALA A 122 -1.77 -7.46 14.51
C ALA A 122 -0.38 -7.53 13.84
N TRP A 123 0.61 -6.81 14.33
CA TRP A 123 1.99 -6.90 13.81
C TRP A 123 2.60 -8.30 13.99
N VAL A 124 2.41 -8.94 15.14
CA VAL A 124 2.86 -10.33 15.35
C VAL A 124 2.22 -11.29 14.35
N GLN A 125 0.92 -11.12 14.06
CA GLN A 125 0.23 -11.94 13.05
C GLN A 125 0.78 -11.68 11.64
N LEU A 126 1.02 -10.40 11.27
CA LEU A 126 1.53 -10.03 9.95
C LEU A 126 2.91 -10.61 9.67
N LEU A 127 3.80 -10.67 10.66
CA LEU A 127 5.12 -11.29 10.50
C LEU A 127 5.08 -12.77 10.09
N GLY A 128 3.97 -13.45 10.34
CA GLY A 128 3.77 -14.87 9.99
C GLY A 128 3.21 -15.15 8.60
N PHE A 129 2.80 -14.12 7.83
CA PHE A 129 2.16 -14.36 6.54
C PHE A 129 3.17 -14.64 5.41
N PRO A 130 3.02 -15.76 4.69
CA PRO A 130 3.87 -16.07 3.53
C PRO A 130 3.72 -15.01 2.43
N GLY A 131 4.83 -14.54 1.88
CA GLY A 131 4.84 -13.61 0.75
C GLY A 131 4.51 -12.16 1.11
N LEU A 132 4.15 -11.86 2.35
CA LEU A 132 4.00 -10.47 2.79
C LEU A 132 5.37 -9.79 2.75
N ASP A 133 5.51 -8.77 1.92
CA ASP A 133 6.76 -8.03 1.78
C ASP A 133 6.65 -6.55 2.15
N GLN A 134 5.41 -6.05 2.30
CA GLN A 134 5.16 -4.67 2.72
C GLN A 134 3.87 -4.55 3.53
N VAL A 135 3.90 -3.69 4.54
CA VAL A 135 2.72 -3.23 5.28
C VAL A 135 2.60 -1.72 5.09
N LEU A 136 1.62 -1.29 4.29
CA LEU A 136 1.30 0.12 4.13
C LEU A 136 0.62 0.62 5.40
N THR A 137 1.26 1.50 6.12
CA THR A 137 0.79 2.02 7.41
C THR A 137 1.15 3.48 7.60
N ALA A 138 0.33 4.16 8.36
CA ALA A 138 0.59 5.52 8.85
C ALA A 138 0.93 5.53 10.35
N GLY A 139 0.89 4.38 11.04
CA GLY A 139 0.99 4.28 12.49
C GLY A 139 -0.24 4.83 13.24
N SER A 140 -1.24 5.33 12.49
CA SER A 140 -2.48 5.88 13.04
C SER A 140 -3.56 5.96 11.97
N PRO A 141 -4.85 5.73 12.31
CA PRO A 141 -5.97 5.98 11.39
C PRO A 141 -5.98 7.42 10.86
N ARG A 142 -5.47 8.38 11.63
CA ARG A 142 -5.43 9.81 11.31
C ARG A 142 -4.23 10.21 10.43
N GLY A 143 -3.40 9.28 10.02
CA GLY A 143 -2.26 9.51 9.14
C GLY A 143 -0.91 9.66 9.85
N VAL A 144 0.17 9.70 9.05
CA VAL A 144 1.57 9.68 9.52
C VAL A 144 1.88 10.81 10.50
N GLY A 145 1.30 12.00 10.34
CA GLY A 145 1.52 13.10 11.27
C GLY A 145 1.09 12.81 12.71
N HIS A 146 0.22 11.81 12.92
CA HIS A 146 -0.22 11.35 14.24
C HIS A 146 0.42 10.02 14.64
N GLY A 147 0.93 9.26 13.68
CA GLY A 147 1.53 7.95 13.92
C GLY A 147 3.05 7.91 13.75
N LEU A 148 3.70 9.06 13.56
CA LEU A 148 5.14 9.13 13.31
C LEU A 148 5.95 8.45 14.44
N ASP A 149 5.64 8.78 15.68
CA ASP A 149 6.36 8.27 16.84
C ASP A 149 6.14 6.75 17.01
N ASP A 150 4.92 6.25 16.71
CA ASP A 150 4.63 4.81 16.72
C ASP A 150 5.42 4.07 15.64
N LEU A 151 5.47 4.60 14.40
CA LEU A 151 6.25 4.01 13.32
C LEU A 151 7.74 3.96 13.64
N VAL A 152 8.30 5.05 14.19
CA VAL A 152 9.71 5.12 14.61
C VAL A 152 9.97 4.10 15.70
N ALA A 153 9.16 4.07 16.76
CA ALA A 153 9.34 3.16 17.88
C ALA A 153 9.27 1.68 17.45
N ARG A 154 8.33 1.33 16.56
CA ARG A 154 8.22 -0.04 16.02
C ARG A 154 9.41 -0.44 15.17
N ALA A 155 9.85 0.44 14.30
CA ALA A 155 11.00 0.19 13.43
C ALA A 155 12.30 0.04 14.22
N GLU A 156 12.49 0.85 15.27
CA GLU A 156 13.67 0.77 16.15
C GLU A 156 13.64 -0.48 17.05
N ALA A 157 12.44 -0.96 17.42
CA ALA A 157 12.30 -2.14 18.26
C ALA A 157 12.57 -3.45 17.52
N ASP A 158 12.24 -3.54 16.23
CA ASP A 158 12.37 -4.77 15.44
C ASP A 158 12.74 -4.46 13.97
N PRO A 159 13.97 -4.81 13.55
CA PRO A 159 14.39 -4.64 12.16
C PRO A 159 13.51 -5.36 11.13
N GLN A 160 12.90 -6.50 11.47
CA GLN A 160 11.99 -7.20 10.57
C GLN A 160 10.71 -6.39 10.34
N VAL A 161 10.22 -5.73 11.38
CA VAL A 161 9.09 -4.80 11.26
C VAL A 161 9.50 -3.58 10.45
N ALA A 162 10.70 -3.02 10.66
CA ALA A 162 11.20 -1.89 9.87
C ALA A 162 11.26 -2.19 8.37
N ASP A 163 11.71 -3.39 8.00
CA ASP A 163 11.78 -3.84 6.59
C ASP A 163 10.39 -4.00 5.95
N LEU A 164 9.38 -4.37 6.74
CA LEU A 164 8.00 -4.52 6.27
C LEU A 164 7.27 -3.18 6.17
N ILE A 165 7.61 -2.17 6.98
CA ILE A 165 6.90 -0.90 6.98
C ILE A 165 7.08 -0.19 5.63
N MET A 166 5.98 0.08 4.95
CA MET A 166 5.86 1.07 3.90
C MET A 166 5.08 2.26 4.45
N ALA A 167 5.78 3.34 4.79
CA ALA A 167 5.16 4.49 5.42
C ALA A 167 4.32 5.29 4.41
N GLY A 168 3.02 5.46 4.71
CA GLY A 168 2.11 6.20 3.83
C GLY A 168 0.80 6.58 4.52
N GLY A 169 -0.02 7.37 3.83
CA GLY A 169 -1.24 7.92 4.43
C GLY A 169 -0.99 9.26 5.13
N GLY A 170 -1.00 10.34 4.36
CA GLY A 170 -0.68 11.69 4.85
C GLY A 170 0.82 11.90 5.12
N LEU A 171 1.68 11.14 4.43
CA LEU A 171 3.11 11.32 4.49
C LEU A 171 3.51 12.69 3.94
N ARG A 172 4.40 13.38 4.65
CA ARG A 172 5.03 14.65 4.24
C ARG A 172 6.54 14.49 4.20
N ALA A 173 7.21 15.30 3.39
CA ALA A 173 8.66 15.23 3.22
C ALA A 173 9.44 15.38 4.54
N GLU A 174 8.91 16.17 5.47
CA GLU A 174 9.51 16.37 6.81
C GLU A 174 9.50 15.13 7.70
N HIS A 175 8.62 14.14 7.44
CA HIS A 175 8.59 12.88 8.19
C HIS A 175 9.69 11.91 7.73
N VAL A 176 10.09 11.98 6.45
CA VAL A 176 10.96 10.99 5.82
C VAL A 176 12.32 10.84 6.53
N PRO A 177 13.05 11.91 6.90
CA PRO A 177 14.33 11.74 7.58
C PRO A 177 14.27 10.97 8.91
N TRP A 178 13.17 11.12 9.66
CA TRP A 178 12.95 10.41 10.91
C TRP A 178 12.69 8.92 10.68
N LEU A 179 11.78 8.63 9.77
CA LEU A 179 11.44 7.26 9.38
C LEU A 179 12.64 6.54 8.76
N TYR A 180 13.39 7.22 7.89
CA TYR A 180 14.58 6.66 7.27
C TYR A 180 15.68 6.33 8.32
N ARG A 181 15.89 7.21 9.29
CA ARG A 181 16.84 6.99 10.40
C ARG A 181 16.42 5.80 11.28
N ALA A 182 15.13 5.60 11.49
CA ALA A 182 14.59 4.45 12.22
C ALA A 182 14.72 3.11 11.48
N GLY A 183 15.17 3.11 10.21
CA GLY A 183 15.36 1.89 9.42
C GLY A 183 14.31 1.67 8.32
N ILE A 184 13.26 2.48 8.24
CA ILE A 184 12.23 2.35 7.21
C ILE A 184 12.78 2.78 5.85
N ARG A 185 12.56 1.96 4.82
CA ARG A 185 13.10 2.16 3.46
C ARG A 185 12.03 2.28 2.38
N ALA A 186 10.77 1.96 2.69
CA ALA A 186 9.66 2.04 1.76
C ALA A 186 8.71 3.19 2.13
N PHE A 187 8.32 3.98 1.12
CA PHE A 187 7.48 5.17 1.29
C PHE A 187 6.40 5.21 0.22
N HIS A 188 5.16 5.41 0.64
CA HIS A 188 4.01 5.48 -0.26
C HIS A 188 3.47 6.89 -0.34
N ILE A 189 3.38 7.42 -1.56
CA ILE A 189 2.77 8.72 -1.84
C ILE A 189 1.62 8.58 -2.82
N GLY A 190 0.51 9.22 -2.53
CA GLY A 190 -0.64 9.32 -3.44
C GLY A 190 -0.91 10.79 -3.81
N SER A 191 -1.66 11.51 -2.97
CA SER A 191 -1.95 12.92 -3.21
C SER A 191 -0.71 13.83 -3.30
N PRO A 192 0.40 13.61 -2.57
CA PRO A 192 1.60 14.42 -2.73
C PRO A 192 2.27 14.34 -4.11
N ALA A 193 1.98 13.30 -4.89
CA ALA A 193 2.45 13.17 -6.27
C ALA A 193 1.62 13.98 -7.29
N ARG A 194 0.64 14.76 -6.83
CA ARG A 194 -0.30 15.50 -7.67
C ARG A 194 -0.28 17.01 -7.35
N PRO A 195 -0.43 17.88 -8.35
CA PRO A 195 -0.55 19.32 -8.12
C PRO A 195 -1.60 19.63 -7.06
N GLN A 196 -1.23 20.46 -6.08
CA GLN A 196 -2.07 20.84 -4.94
C GLN A 196 -2.61 19.64 -4.11
N GLY A 197 -2.07 18.45 -4.27
CA GLY A 197 -2.52 17.25 -3.57
C GLY A 197 -3.92 16.77 -3.94
N THR A 198 -4.48 17.21 -5.07
CA THR A 198 -5.85 16.87 -5.47
C THR A 198 -5.91 15.63 -6.35
N TRP A 199 -6.83 14.72 -6.07
CA TRP A 199 -7.09 13.54 -6.88
C TRP A 199 -7.70 13.86 -8.26
N LYS A 200 -8.13 15.10 -8.49
CA LYS A 200 -8.62 15.57 -9.79
C LYS A 200 -7.50 15.90 -10.79
N ALA A 201 -6.29 16.11 -10.30
CA ALA A 201 -5.12 16.34 -11.13
C ALA A 201 -4.40 15.03 -11.45
N TRP A 202 -3.76 14.96 -12.61
CA TRP A 202 -2.86 13.86 -12.96
C TRP A 202 -1.61 13.86 -12.06
N VAL A 203 -0.99 12.70 -11.90
CA VAL A 203 0.34 12.59 -11.28
C VAL A 203 1.31 13.51 -12.00
N ASP A 204 2.16 14.22 -11.28
CA ASP A 204 3.21 15.08 -11.81
C ASP A 204 4.58 14.37 -11.64
N PRO A 205 5.29 14.05 -12.75
CA PRO A 205 6.60 13.39 -12.67
C PRO A 205 7.63 14.20 -11.88
N GLY A 206 7.53 15.54 -11.91
CA GLY A 206 8.43 16.42 -11.16
C GLY A 206 8.21 16.32 -9.65
N LEU A 207 6.95 16.20 -9.21
CA LEU A 207 6.64 15.94 -7.81
C LEU A 207 7.15 14.58 -7.37
N VAL A 208 6.93 13.52 -8.17
CA VAL A 208 7.47 12.18 -7.87
C VAL A 208 9.01 12.22 -7.81
N ARG A 209 9.65 12.91 -8.78
CA ARG A 209 11.11 13.10 -8.80
C ARG A 209 11.64 13.78 -7.54
N SER A 210 10.93 14.78 -7.04
CA SER A 210 11.32 15.46 -5.80
C SER A 210 11.36 14.53 -4.58
N TRP A 211 10.43 13.55 -4.53
CA TRP A 211 10.43 12.51 -3.50
C TRP A 211 11.57 11.52 -3.70
N ARG A 212 11.84 11.10 -4.96
CA ARG A 212 12.99 10.24 -5.27
C ARG A 212 14.30 10.90 -4.84
N ASP A 213 14.53 12.15 -5.24
CA ASP A 213 15.72 12.91 -4.89
C ASP A 213 15.91 13.09 -3.38
N LEU A 214 14.81 13.20 -2.63
CA LEU A 214 14.86 13.23 -1.16
C LEU A 214 15.40 11.91 -0.60
N LEU A 215 14.89 10.78 -1.09
CA LEU A 215 15.31 9.44 -0.65
C LEU A 215 16.76 9.14 -1.05
N ASP A 216 17.16 9.50 -2.27
CA ASP A 216 18.53 9.28 -2.77
C ASP A 216 19.54 10.06 -1.95
N ARG A 217 19.23 11.30 -1.55
CA ARG A 217 20.07 12.09 -0.64
C ARG A 217 20.22 11.49 0.77
N LEU A 218 19.25 10.71 1.22
CA LEU A 218 19.32 10.03 2.53
C LEU A 218 20.07 8.70 2.45
N ALA A 219 20.13 8.12 1.27
CA ALA A 219 20.84 6.86 1.03
C ALA A 219 22.36 7.05 0.89
N GLY A 220 22.83 8.28 0.67
CA GLY A 220 24.27 8.64 0.52
C GLY A 220 24.64 8.78 -0.91
#